data_359345b5b0b550cce0384e2ce45d5cc0
#
_entry.id   359345b5b0b550cce0384e2ce45d5cc0
#
_cell.length_a   1.000
_cell.length_b   1.000
_cell.length_c   1.000
_cell.angle_alpha   90.00
_cell.angle_beta   90.00
_cell.angle_gamma   90.00
#
_symmetry.space_group_name_H-M   'P 1'
#
loop_
_entity.id
_entity.type
_entity.pdbx_description
1 polymer ?
#
loop_
_entity_poly.entity_id
_entity_poly.type
_entity_poly.pdbx_seq_one_letter_code
_entity_poly.pdbx_strand_id
1 'polypeptide(L)'
;MFVRAYLRASTAEQDATRARAELDSFALEHGKVIAAEYVDNVSGAKADRPALKRLLKDAREGDVLLVESIDRLTRLPEGGWKTLRGAIDSIGLRIVALDLPTSHLGMKPTQGDQFTSRMLAAINELMVEMMAAIARKDYEQRRTRQAQGIRKAKEAGAYRGRGVDQQLHNRVRELLSAGLGIRATARLAQCSPTTVIKIRNQATTE
;
A
#
# COMPACT_ATOMS: atom_id res chain seq x y z
N MET A 1 -23.04 15.22 -11.06
CA MET A 1 -21.60 14.95 -11.13
C MET A 1 -20.94 15.40 -9.85
N PHE A 2 -20.54 14.47 -9.01
CA PHE A 2 -19.78 14.73 -7.79
C PHE A 2 -18.34 14.23 -7.97
N VAL A 3 -17.38 14.93 -7.37
CA VAL A 3 -15.98 14.50 -7.33
C VAL A 3 -15.75 13.71 -6.04
N ARG A 4 -15.28 12.48 -6.17
CA ARG A 4 -14.96 11.57 -5.07
C ARG A 4 -13.48 11.29 -5.07
N ALA A 5 -12.75 11.76 -4.07
CA ALA A 5 -11.33 11.55 -3.98
C ALA A 5 -11.01 10.18 -3.36
N TYR A 6 -10.13 9.43 -3.99
CA TYR A 6 -9.58 8.21 -3.42
C TYR A 6 -8.09 8.39 -3.14
N LEU A 7 -7.73 8.23 -1.87
CA LEU A 7 -6.36 8.35 -1.40
C LEU A 7 -5.87 6.98 -0.88
N ARG A 8 -4.62 6.66 -1.20
CA ARG A 8 -3.99 5.45 -0.70
C ARG A 8 -2.62 5.77 -0.12
N ALA A 9 -2.50 5.67 1.19
CA ALA A 9 -1.24 5.78 1.90
C ALA A 9 -0.68 4.39 2.26
N SER A 10 0.61 4.18 2.16
CA SER A 10 1.24 2.90 2.55
C SER A 10 1.77 2.91 3.97
N THR A 11 2.12 4.07 4.57
CA THR A 11 2.78 4.13 5.89
C THR A 11 2.75 5.47 6.64
N ALA A 12 2.30 6.60 6.10
CA ALA A 12 2.37 7.85 6.87
C ALA A 12 1.19 8.79 6.63
N GLU A 13 0.67 9.37 7.70
CA GLU A 13 -0.30 10.47 7.66
C GLU A 13 0.16 11.64 6.77
N GLN A 14 1.46 11.89 6.71
CA GLN A 14 2.07 12.95 5.89
C GLN A 14 1.83 12.77 4.39
N ASP A 15 1.97 11.54 3.86
CA ASP A 15 1.72 11.26 2.43
C ASP A 15 0.25 11.45 2.05
N ALA A 16 -0.66 11.04 2.93
CA ALA A 16 -2.10 11.20 2.71
C ALA A 16 -2.52 12.69 2.78
N THR A 17 -1.94 13.47 3.69
CA THR A 17 -2.23 14.90 3.82
C THR A 17 -1.73 15.70 2.62
N ARG A 18 -0.51 15.40 2.12
CA ARG A 18 0.03 16.03 0.91
C ARG A 18 -0.86 15.73 -0.30
N ALA A 19 -1.16 14.47 -0.54
CA ALA A 19 -2.00 14.04 -1.66
C ALA A 19 -3.40 14.67 -1.60
N ARG A 20 -3.97 14.83 -0.39
CA ARG A 20 -5.26 15.51 -0.20
C ARG A 20 -5.19 16.96 -0.68
N ALA A 21 -4.20 17.73 -0.25
CA ALA A 21 -4.04 19.12 -0.64
C ALA A 21 -3.88 19.29 -2.16
N GLU A 22 -3.15 18.38 -2.81
CA GLU A 22 -3.00 18.37 -4.28
C GLU A 22 -4.33 18.07 -5.00
N LEU A 23 -5.12 17.09 -4.50
CA LEU A 23 -6.43 16.76 -5.07
C LEU A 23 -7.45 17.90 -4.88
N ASP A 24 -7.45 18.56 -3.71
CA ASP A 24 -8.30 19.71 -3.44
C ASP A 24 -7.97 20.87 -4.36
N SER A 25 -6.69 21.23 -4.49
CA SER A 25 -6.23 22.30 -5.41
C SER A 25 -6.64 21.99 -6.84
N PHE A 26 -6.42 20.78 -7.31
CA PHE A 26 -6.79 20.36 -8.66
C PHE A 26 -8.32 20.43 -8.88
N ALA A 27 -9.12 20.01 -7.92
CA ALA A 27 -10.58 20.11 -8.03
C ALA A 27 -11.04 21.55 -8.13
N LEU A 28 -10.46 22.45 -7.30
CA LEU A 28 -10.75 23.88 -7.30
C LEU A 28 -10.36 24.55 -8.62
N GLU A 29 -9.21 24.23 -9.20
CA GLU A 29 -8.77 24.74 -10.52
C GLU A 29 -9.77 24.39 -11.63
N HIS A 30 -10.50 23.27 -11.46
CA HIS A 30 -11.56 22.85 -12.39
C HIS A 30 -12.96 23.33 -11.97
N GLY A 31 -13.05 24.25 -10.99
CA GLY A 31 -14.33 24.79 -10.50
C GLY A 31 -15.19 23.73 -9.79
N LYS A 32 -14.57 22.74 -9.16
CA LYS A 32 -15.24 21.65 -8.44
C LYS A 32 -14.78 21.60 -6.99
N VAL A 33 -15.60 20.94 -6.16
CA VAL A 33 -15.29 20.63 -4.76
C VAL A 33 -15.35 19.12 -4.59
N ILE A 34 -14.45 18.56 -3.81
CA ILE A 34 -14.47 17.14 -3.45
C ILE A 34 -15.66 16.89 -2.53
N ALA A 35 -16.60 16.08 -2.98
CA ALA A 35 -17.83 15.78 -2.24
C ALA A 35 -17.61 14.73 -1.14
N ALA A 36 -16.65 13.83 -1.33
CA ALA A 36 -16.31 12.80 -0.34
C ALA A 36 -14.89 12.28 -0.58
N GLU A 37 -14.21 11.94 0.52
CA GLU A 37 -12.89 11.34 0.53
C GLU A 37 -12.93 9.90 1.03
N TYR A 38 -12.12 9.05 0.41
CA TYR A 38 -12.00 7.63 0.74
C TYR A 38 -10.53 7.26 0.87
N VAL A 39 -10.12 6.88 2.07
CA VAL A 39 -8.70 6.62 2.38
C VAL A 39 -8.50 5.15 2.76
N ASP A 40 -7.61 4.47 2.06
CA ASP A 40 -7.15 3.13 2.38
C ASP A 40 -5.65 3.13 2.76
N ASN A 41 -5.32 2.49 3.88
CA ASN A 41 -3.94 2.30 4.35
C ASN A 41 -3.43 0.89 4.01
N VAL A 42 -3.55 0.50 2.75
CA VAL A 42 -3.17 -0.83 2.27
C VAL A 42 -2.40 -0.76 0.94
N SER A 43 -1.67 -1.83 0.63
CA SER A 43 -0.97 -1.92 -0.65
C SER A 43 -1.95 -1.91 -1.82
N GLY A 44 -1.62 -1.18 -2.89
CA GLY A 44 -2.40 -1.16 -4.14
C GLY A 44 -2.46 -2.51 -4.87
N ALA A 45 -1.62 -3.48 -4.49
CA ALA A 45 -1.65 -4.86 -4.99
C ALA A 45 -2.70 -5.73 -4.28
N LYS A 46 -3.31 -5.26 -3.17
CA LYS A 46 -4.38 -5.97 -2.46
C LYS A 46 -5.73 -5.60 -3.06
N ALA A 47 -6.59 -6.62 -3.27
CA ALA A 47 -7.96 -6.42 -3.75
C ALA A 47 -8.90 -5.94 -2.63
N ASP A 48 -8.62 -6.32 -1.38
CA ASP A 48 -9.44 -5.90 -0.25
C ASP A 48 -9.09 -4.48 0.20
N ARG A 49 -9.93 -3.53 -0.22
CA ARG A 49 -9.82 -2.10 0.00
C ARG A 49 -11.18 -1.56 0.42
N PRO A 50 -11.45 -1.49 1.72
CA PRO A 50 -12.77 -1.13 2.24
C PRO A 50 -13.25 0.26 1.81
N ALA A 51 -12.33 1.26 1.78
CA ALA A 51 -12.68 2.61 1.38
C ALA A 51 -13.01 2.68 -0.12
N LEU A 52 -12.24 2.02 -0.98
CA LEU A 52 -12.55 1.94 -2.41
C LEU A 52 -13.88 1.24 -2.66
N LYS A 53 -14.17 0.14 -1.93
CA LYS A 53 -15.47 -0.54 -2.03
C LYS A 53 -16.63 0.37 -1.63
N ARG A 54 -16.47 1.19 -0.58
CA ARG A 54 -17.47 2.18 -0.19
C ARG A 54 -17.65 3.25 -1.27
N LEU A 55 -16.54 3.76 -1.84
CA LEU A 55 -16.60 4.72 -2.93
C LEU A 55 -17.44 4.18 -4.09
N LEU A 56 -17.17 2.94 -4.53
CA LEU A 56 -17.92 2.32 -5.64
C LEU A 56 -19.42 2.15 -5.32
N LYS A 57 -19.76 1.87 -4.06
CA LYS A 57 -21.16 1.77 -3.61
C LYS A 57 -21.86 3.13 -3.59
N ASP A 58 -21.16 4.19 -3.21
CA ASP A 58 -21.70 5.54 -3.05
C ASP A 58 -21.75 6.31 -4.39
N ALA A 59 -20.93 5.90 -5.37
CA ALA A 59 -20.83 6.55 -6.67
C ALA A 59 -22.10 6.39 -7.51
N ARG A 60 -22.33 7.37 -8.36
CA ARG A 60 -23.44 7.39 -9.33
C ARG A 60 -22.89 7.66 -10.72
N GLU A 61 -23.69 7.36 -11.72
CA GLU A 61 -23.37 7.63 -13.12
C GLU A 61 -22.96 9.09 -13.32
N GLY A 62 -21.86 9.27 -14.03
CA GLY A 62 -21.29 10.59 -14.31
C GLY A 62 -20.48 11.22 -13.16
N ASP A 63 -20.36 10.58 -11.98
CA ASP A 63 -19.43 11.03 -10.94
C ASP A 63 -17.97 10.82 -11.39
N VAL A 64 -17.05 11.48 -10.68
CA VAL A 64 -15.62 11.43 -10.94
C VAL A 64 -14.92 10.72 -9.79
N LEU A 65 -14.12 9.70 -10.11
CA LEU A 65 -13.11 9.11 -9.23
C LEU A 65 -11.79 9.86 -9.43
N LEU A 66 -11.47 10.75 -8.50
CA LEU A 66 -10.25 11.55 -8.53
C LEU A 66 -9.16 10.87 -7.71
N VAL A 67 -7.98 10.69 -8.33
CA VAL A 67 -6.81 10.07 -7.71
C VAL A 67 -5.53 10.86 -8.01
N GLU A 68 -4.51 10.76 -7.15
CA GLU A 68 -3.19 11.35 -7.37
C GLU A 68 -2.54 10.76 -8.64
N SER A 69 -2.60 9.45 -8.78
CA SER A 69 -2.04 8.73 -9.93
C SER A 69 -2.72 7.36 -10.12
N ILE A 70 -2.58 6.79 -11.31
CA ILE A 70 -3.13 5.46 -11.58
C ILE A 70 -2.44 4.38 -10.74
N ASP A 71 -1.17 4.55 -10.40
CA ASP A 71 -0.46 3.61 -9.53
C ASP A 71 -0.94 3.66 -8.07
N ARG A 72 -1.55 4.75 -7.63
CA ARG A 72 -2.26 4.85 -6.34
C ARG A 72 -3.61 4.13 -6.41
N LEU A 73 -4.29 4.21 -7.54
CA LEU A 73 -5.55 3.49 -7.73
C LEU A 73 -5.33 1.98 -7.78
N THR A 74 -4.33 1.51 -8.54
CA THR A 74 -4.15 0.06 -8.75
C THR A 74 -2.71 -0.36 -9.00
N ARG A 75 -2.38 -1.55 -8.48
CA ARG A 75 -1.22 -2.40 -8.81
C ARG A 75 -1.68 -3.86 -8.80
N LEU A 76 -2.97 -4.08 -9.04
CA LEU A 76 -3.57 -5.39 -9.03
C LEU A 76 -3.04 -6.25 -10.19
N PRO A 77 -3.01 -7.58 -10.03
CA PRO A 77 -2.88 -8.51 -11.15
C PRO A 77 -4.00 -8.25 -12.18
N GLU A 78 -3.77 -8.69 -13.42
CA GLU A 78 -4.66 -8.41 -14.54
C GLU A 78 -6.13 -8.73 -14.28
N GLY A 79 -6.42 -9.92 -13.72
CA GLY A 79 -7.80 -10.31 -13.40
C GLY A 79 -8.45 -9.39 -12.36
N GLY A 80 -7.67 -8.99 -11.33
CA GLY A 80 -8.15 -8.05 -10.30
C GLY A 80 -8.40 -6.65 -10.87
N TRP A 81 -7.54 -6.19 -11.77
CA TRP A 81 -7.76 -4.92 -12.46
C TRP A 81 -8.99 -4.96 -13.37
N LYS A 82 -9.17 -6.00 -14.18
CA LYS A 82 -10.34 -6.17 -15.02
C LYS A 82 -11.65 -6.14 -14.21
N THR A 83 -11.67 -6.80 -13.05
CA THR A 83 -12.82 -6.78 -12.14
C THR A 83 -13.10 -5.38 -11.61
N LEU A 84 -12.07 -4.66 -11.14
CA LEU A 84 -12.22 -3.29 -10.65
C LEU A 84 -12.67 -2.34 -11.76
N ARG A 85 -12.05 -2.43 -12.93
CA ARG A 85 -12.40 -1.62 -14.09
C ARG A 85 -13.85 -1.85 -14.51
N GLY A 86 -14.27 -3.11 -14.64
CA GLY A 86 -15.65 -3.45 -14.96
C GLY A 86 -16.68 -2.90 -13.94
N ALA A 87 -16.32 -2.88 -12.65
CA ALA A 87 -17.17 -2.27 -11.63
C ALA A 87 -17.26 -0.73 -11.79
N ILE A 88 -16.16 -0.05 -12.12
CA ILE A 88 -16.11 1.39 -12.38
C ILE A 88 -16.96 1.73 -13.60
N ASP A 89 -16.79 0.97 -14.69
CA ASP A 89 -17.51 1.18 -15.95
C ASP A 89 -19.01 0.90 -15.82
N SER A 90 -19.40 -0.14 -15.07
CA SER A 90 -20.80 -0.48 -14.83
C SER A 90 -21.57 0.61 -14.07
N ILE A 91 -20.88 1.41 -13.27
CA ILE A 91 -21.43 2.57 -12.56
C ILE A 91 -21.49 3.81 -13.50
N GLY A 92 -20.68 3.84 -14.55
CA GLY A 92 -20.47 5.03 -15.37
C GLY A 92 -19.58 6.08 -14.64
N LEU A 93 -18.67 5.63 -13.77
CA LEU A 93 -17.77 6.47 -13.00
C LEU A 93 -16.53 6.81 -13.84
N ARG A 94 -16.19 8.09 -13.93
CA ARG A 94 -15.06 8.57 -14.73
C ARG A 94 -13.79 8.63 -13.89
N ILE A 95 -12.71 7.99 -14.34
CA ILE A 95 -11.41 8.06 -13.69
C ILE A 95 -10.69 9.33 -14.13
N VAL A 96 -10.24 10.14 -13.15
CA VAL A 96 -9.38 11.30 -13.35
C VAL A 96 -8.18 11.16 -12.42
N ALA A 97 -6.98 11.22 -13.00
CA ALA A 97 -5.72 11.14 -12.27
C ALA A 97 -4.87 12.38 -12.57
N LEU A 98 -4.24 12.96 -11.53
CA LEU A 98 -3.43 14.17 -11.68
C LEU A 98 -2.25 13.96 -12.63
N ASP A 99 -1.64 12.77 -12.57
CA ASP A 99 -0.51 12.37 -13.43
C ASP A 99 -0.91 12.01 -14.87
N LEU A 100 -2.21 12.07 -15.21
CA LEU A 100 -2.74 11.70 -16.54
C LEU A 100 -3.57 12.85 -17.14
N PRO A 101 -2.94 13.83 -17.83
CA PRO A 101 -3.62 15.00 -18.37
C PRO A 101 -4.80 14.70 -19.31
N THR A 102 -4.74 13.59 -20.05
CA THR A 102 -5.86 13.18 -20.93
C THR A 102 -7.12 12.86 -20.13
N SER A 103 -7.01 12.46 -18.86
CA SER A 103 -8.14 12.17 -17.97
C SER A 103 -8.83 13.45 -17.46
N HIS A 104 -8.15 14.60 -17.48
CA HIS A 104 -8.67 15.86 -16.91
C HIS A 104 -9.93 16.36 -17.63
N LEU A 105 -10.14 15.94 -18.88
CA LEU A 105 -11.41 16.18 -19.58
C LEU A 105 -12.62 15.59 -18.86
N GLY A 106 -12.42 14.54 -18.06
CA GLY A 106 -13.45 13.96 -17.21
C GLY A 106 -14.01 14.91 -16.15
N MET A 107 -13.27 15.98 -15.78
CA MET A 107 -13.74 17.02 -14.86
C MET A 107 -14.77 17.97 -15.47
N LYS A 108 -14.89 17.99 -16.79
CA LYS A 108 -15.84 18.85 -17.50
C LYS A 108 -17.11 18.09 -17.87
N PRO A 109 -18.28 18.77 -17.91
CA PRO A 109 -19.45 18.21 -18.55
C PRO A 109 -19.13 17.87 -20.01
N THR A 110 -19.70 16.79 -20.53
CA THR A 110 -19.53 16.42 -21.94
C THR A 110 -20.16 17.52 -22.81
N GLN A 111 -19.35 18.40 -23.34
CA GLN A 111 -19.74 19.46 -24.27
C GLN A 111 -18.98 19.25 -25.58
N GLY A 112 -19.66 19.37 -26.70
CA GLY A 112 -19.04 19.29 -28.02
C GLY A 112 -19.63 18.22 -28.90
N ASP A 113 -19.00 18.03 -30.07
CA ASP A 113 -19.38 17.00 -31.04
C ASP A 113 -19.27 15.61 -30.41
N GLN A 114 -20.32 14.82 -30.58
CA GLN A 114 -20.44 13.48 -30.01
C GLN A 114 -19.29 12.54 -30.46
N PHE A 115 -18.82 12.70 -31.70
CA PHE A 115 -17.71 11.91 -32.23
C PHE A 115 -16.40 12.23 -31.54
N THR A 116 -16.04 13.50 -31.45
CA THR A 116 -14.83 13.96 -30.77
C THR A 116 -14.82 13.55 -29.29
N SER A 117 -15.94 13.67 -28.61
CA SER A 117 -16.09 13.26 -27.22
C SER A 117 -15.87 11.76 -27.03
N ARG A 118 -16.40 10.94 -27.90
CA ARG A 118 -16.20 9.47 -27.88
C ARG A 118 -14.75 9.09 -28.18
N MET A 119 -14.11 9.74 -29.13
CA MET A 119 -12.72 9.50 -29.47
C MET A 119 -11.79 9.84 -28.29
N LEU A 120 -11.99 10.99 -27.64
CA LEU A 120 -11.21 11.38 -26.47
C LEU A 120 -11.44 10.43 -25.28
N ALA A 121 -12.67 9.96 -25.07
CA ALA A 121 -12.96 8.96 -24.06
C ALA A 121 -12.21 7.65 -24.33
N ALA A 122 -12.20 7.15 -25.57
CA ALA A 122 -11.47 5.94 -25.94
C ALA A 122 -9.94 6.09 -25.76
N ILE A 123 -9.38 7.24 -26.11
CA ILE A 123 -7.96 7.55 -25.86
C ILE A 123 -7.67 7.53 -24.36
N ASN A 124 -8.51 8.15 -23.55
CA ASN A 124 -8.33 8.16 -22.11
C ASN A 124 -8.41 6.74 -21.51
N GLU A 125 -9.34 5.92 -21.95
CA GLU A 125 -9.43 4.51 -21.55
C GLU A 125 -8.14 3.75 -21.86
N LEU A 126 -7.62 3.88 -23.08
CA LEU A 126 -6.35 3.28 -23.47
C LEU A 126 -5.20 3.75 -22.57
N MET A 127 -5.13 5.03 -22.25
CA MET A 127 -4.10 5.59 -21.39
C MET A 127 -4.20 5.05 -19.95
N VAL A 128 -5.40 4.97 -19.39
CA VAL A 128 -5.64 4.38 -18.06
C VAL A 128 -5.21 2.92 -18.02
N GLU A 129 -5.54 2.12 -19.04
CA GLU A 129 -5.13 0.71 -19.15
C GLU A 129 -3.60 0.59 -19.23
N MET A 130 -2.96 1.41 -20.05
CA MET A 130 -1.51 1.42 -20.19
C MET A 130 -0.82 1.81 -18.88
N MET A 131 -1.28 2.84 -18.19
CA MET A 131 -0.74 3.27 -16.90
C MET A 131 -0.94 2.20 -15.81
N ALA A 132 -2.08 1.53 -15.79
CA ALA A 132 -2.32 0.40 -14.88
C ALA A 132 -1.37 -0.77 -15.15
N ALA A 133 -1.10 -1.09 -16.41
CA ALA A 133 -0.15 -2.13 -16.80
C ALA A 133 1.29 -1.77 -16.41
N ILE A 134 1.70 -0.51 -16.59
CA ILE A 134 3.01 0.02 -16.18
C ILE A 134 3.15 -0.07 -14.66
N ALA A 135 2.16 0.41 -13.90
CA ALA A 135 2.17 0.39 -12.44
C ALA A 135 2.31 -1.04 -11.88
N ARG A 136 1.65 -2.02 -12.51
CA ARG A 136 1.80 -3.44 -12.17
C ARG A 136 3.19 -3.94 -12.46
N LYS A 137 3.73 -3.71 -13.66
CA LYS A 137 5.06 -4.12 -14.08
C LYS A 137 6.15 -3.56 -13.15
N ASP A 138 6.06 -2.29 -12.81
CA ASP A 138 6.99 -1.64 -11.88
C ASP A 138 6.92 -2.24 -10.47
N TYR A 139 5.73 -2.56 -10.00
CA TYR A 139 5.55 -3.24 -8.71
C TYR A 139 6.20 -4.62 -8.73
N GLU A 140 5.96 -5.43 -9.75
CA GLU A 140 6.54 -6.76 -9.91
C GLU A 140 8.07 -6.73 -10.00
N GLN A 141 8.62 -5.79 -10.77
CA GLN A 141 10.06 -5.61 -10.89
C GLN A 141 10.72 -5.19 -9.57
N ARG A 142 10.11 -4.26 -8.83
CA ARG A 142 10.60 -3.87 -7.51
C ARG A 142 10.59 -5.04 -6.54
N ARG A 143 9.53 -5.84 -6.53
CA ARG A 143 9.42 -7.04 -5.70
C ARG A 143 10.47 -8.08 -6.05
N THR A 144 10.72 -8.31 -7.34
CA THR A 144 11.75 -9.24 -7.81
C THR A 144 13.14 -8.77 -7.39
N ARG A 145 13.47 -7.49 -7.60
CA ARG A 145 14.77 -6.92 -7.17
C ARG A 145 14.95 -7.01 -5.65
N GLN A 146 13.90 -6.75 -4.87
CA GLN A 146 13.95 -6.90 -3.41
C GLN A 146 14.22 -8.35 -3.01
N ALA A 147 13.54 -9.33 -3.61
CA ALA A 147 13.74 -10.74 -3.32
C ALA A 147 15.17 -11.20 -3.67
N GLN A 148 15.70 -10.74 -4.81
CA GLN A 148 17.09 -10.99 -5.22
C GLN A 148 18.09 -10.38 -4.23
N GLY A 149 17.87 -9.13 -3.81
CA GLY A 149 18.70 -8.46 -2.81
C GLY A 149 18.69 -9.18 -1.45
N ILE A 150 17.53 -9.61 -0.98
CA ILE A 150 17.40 -10.41 0.25
C ILE A 150 18.16 -11.73 0.14
N ARG A 151 18.03 -12.43 -1.00
CA ARG A 151 18.74 -13.68 -1.23
C ARG A 151 20.25 -13.47 -1.19
N LYS A 152 20.78 -12.49 -1.95
CA LYS A 152 22.21 -12.14 -1.93
C LYS A 152 22.71 -11.77 -0.55
N ALA A 153 21.94 -10.98 0.21
CA ALA A 153 22.30 -10.60 1.57
C ALA A 153 22.30 -11.79 2.55
N LYS A 154 21.37 -12.75 2.38
CA LYS A 154 21.37 -14.01 3.16
C LYS A 154 22.60 -14.86 2.84
N GLU A 155 22.95 -15.02 1.56
CA GLU A 155 24.14 -15.75 1.12
C GLU A 155 25.42 -15.11 1.67
N ALA A 156 25.48 -13.77 1.73
CA ALA A 156 26.57 -13.02 2.33
C ALA A 156 26.56 -13.01 3.89
N GLY A 157 25.61 -13.69 4.54
CA GLY A 157 25.52 -13.76 6.00
C GLY A 157 25.09 -12.46 6.69
N ALA A 158 24.50 -11.51 5.95
CA ALA A 158 24.08 -10.22 6.51
C ALA A 158 22.92 -10.34 7.51
N TYR A 159 22.10 -11.38 7.41
CA TYR A 159 20.98 -11.64 8.32
C TYR A 159 21.39 -12.57 9.47
N ARG A 160 22.28 -12.12 10.32
CA ARG A 160 22.75 -12.89 11.49
C ARG A 160 21.75 -12.91 12.65
N GLY A 161 20.61 -12.22 12.54
CA GLY A 161 19.66 -12.02 13.62
C GLY A 161 20.18 -11.06 14.71
N ARG A 162 19.47 -11.00 15.83
CA ARG A 162 19.94 -10.26 17.00
C ARG A 162 21.14 -11.00 17.60
N GLY A 163 22.26 -10.29 17.79
CA GLY A 163 23.45 -10.84 18.47
C GLY A 163 23.09 -11.43 19.83
N VAL A 164 23.83 -12.45 20.24
CA VAL A 164 23.69 -13.05 21.56
C VAL A 164 24.17 -12.03 22.61
N ASP A 165 23.32 -11.74 23.57
CA ASP A 165 23.67 -10.90 24.71
C ASP A 165 24.54 -11.74 25.70
N GLN A 166 25.85 -11.65 25.52
CA GLN A 166 26.82 -12.42 26.32
C GLN A 166 26.72 -12.06 27.79
N GLN A 167 26.42 -10.81 28.13
CA GLN A 167 26.30 -10.40 29.54
C GLN A 167 25.09 -11.08 30.19
N LEU A 168 23.96 -11.10 29.49
CA LEU A 168 22.80 -11.83 29.96
C LEU A 168 23.07 -13.34 30.07
N HIS A 169 23.76 -13.93 29.09
CA HIS A 169 24.10 -15.36 29.12
C HIS A 169 24.99 -15.68 30.31
N ASN A 170 26.05 -14.90 30.58
CA ASN A 170 26.95 -15.10 31.71
C ASN A 170 26.20 -14.97 33.04
N ARG A 171 25.39 -13.91 33.19
CA ARG A 171 24.60 -13.69 34.41
C ARG A 171 23.60 -14.85 34.67
N VAL A 172 22.97 -15.37 33.66
CA VAL A 172 22.07 -16.54 33.80
C VAL A 172 22.85 -17.78 34.20
N ARG A 173 24.00 -18.04 33.61
CA ARG A 173 24.89 -19.18 33.98
C ARG A 173 25.35 -19.08 35.41
N GLU A 174 25.80 -17.92 35.88
CA GLU A 174 26.22 -17.68 37.28
C GLU A 174 25.07 -17.94 38.26
N LEU A 175 23.89 -17.43 38.00
CA LEU A 175 22.72 -17.62 38.86
C LEU A 175 22.29 -19.09 38.93
N LEU A 176 22.35 -19.80 37.80
CA LEU A 176 22.04 -21.25 37.76
C LEU A 176 23.11 -22.07 38.49
N SER A 177 24.41 -21.74 38.39
CA SER A 177 25.52 -22.41 39.12
C SER A 177 25.43 -22.17 40.62
N ALA A 178 24.90 -21.02 41.05
CA ALA A 178 24.57 -20.73 42.44
C ALA A 178 23.36 -21.48 42.99
N GLY A 179 22.77 -22.40 42.21
CA GLY A 179 21.65 -23.27 42.64
C GLY A 179 20.28 -22.63 42.55
N LEU A 180 20.12 -21.46 41.91
CA LEU A 180 18.82 -20.83 41.78
C LEU A 180 17.94 -21.54 40.74
N GLY A 181 16.67 -21.68 41.06
CA GLY A 181 15.67 -22.25 40.13
C GLY A 181 15.36 -21.31 38.96
N ILE A 182 14.86 -21.86 37.87
CA ILE A 182 14.60 -21.16 36.60
C ILE A 182 13.81 -19.86 36.79
N ARG A 183 12.72 -19.88 37.58
CA ARG A 183 11.89 -18.68 37.80
C ARG A 183 12.59 -17.59 38.59
N ALA A 184 13.41 -17.96 39.58
CA ALA A 184 14.23 -17.04 40.39
C ALA A 184 15.31 -16.39 39.51
N THR A 185 16.04 -17.21 38.74
CA THR A 185 17.03 -16.77 37.76
C THR A 185 16.44 -15.79 36.74
N ALA A 186 15.27 -16.12 36.17
CA ALA A 186 14.59 -15.26 35.19
C ALA A 186 14.27 -13.87 35.76
N ARG A 187 13.81 -13.81 37.01
CA ARG A 187 13.50 -12.56 37.70
C ARG A 187 14.78 -11.73 37.95
N LEU A 188 15.83 -12.34 38.46
CA LEU A 188 17.10 -11.64 38.76
C LEU A 188 17.87 -11.22 37.51
N ALA A 189 17.82 -12.02 36.46
CA ALA A 189 18.43 -11.70 35.15
C ALA A 189 17.55 -10.81 34.27
N GLN A 190 16.35 -10.43 34.72
CA GLN A 190 15.37 -9.61 33.95
C GLN A 190 15.05 -10.18 32.57
N CYS A 191 14.87 -11.50 32.49
CA CYS A 191 14.52 -12.18 31.22
C CYS A 191 13.39 -13.17 31.41
N SER A 192 12.90 -13.75 30.31
CA SER A 192 11.85 -14.75 30.39
C SER A 192 12.36 -16.10 30.90
N PRO A 193 11.53 -16.91 31.60
CA PRO A 193 11.89 -18.28 31.98
C PRO A 193 12.30 -19.14 30.77
N THR A 194 11.70 -18.91 29.62
CA THR A 194 12.03 -19.58 28.35
C THR A 194 13.46 -19.27 27.90
N THR A 195 13.91 -18.00 28.10
CA THR A 195 15.28 -17.58 27.82
C THR A 195 16.27 -18.32 28.71
N VAL A 196 15.99 -18.44 30.04
CA VAL A 196 16.83 -19.18 30.98
C VAL A 196 16.95 -20.65 30.58
N ILE A 197 15.85 -21.31 30.23
CA ILE A 197 15.86 -22.71 29.75
C ILE A 197 16.72 -22.85 28.49
N LYS A 198 16.58 -21.93 27.52
CA LYS A 198 17.36 -21.94 26.28
C LYS A 198 18.86 -21.84 26.56
N ILE A 199 19.27 -20.90 27.44
CA ILE A 199 20.67 -20.70 27.79
C ILE A 199 21.23 -21.92 28.55
N ARG A 200 20.46 -22.50 29.49
CA ARG A 200 20.84 -23.72 30.18
C ARG A 200 21.09 -24.89 29.22
N ASN A 201 20.18 -25.13 28.30
CA ASN A 201 20.32 -26.23 27.34
C ASN A 201 21.49 -26.05 26.38
N GLN A 202 21.85 -24.84 26.04
CA GLN A 202 23.07 -24.54 25.23
C GLN A 202 24.35 -24.87 25.96
N ALA A 203 24.39 -24.67 27.28
CA ALA A 203 25.56 -24.99 28.10
C ALA A 203 25.76 -26.50 28.33
N THR A 204 24.76 -27.35 28.05
CA THR A 204 24.83 -28.81 28.19
C THR A 204 25.33 -29.50 26.91
N THR A 205 25.44 -28.75 25.82
CA THR A 205 25.82 -29.27 24.48
C THR A 205 27.27 -28.89 24.07
N GLU A 206 27.97 -28.08 24.89
CA GLU A 206 29.42 -27.78 24.86
C GLU A 206 30.14 -28.64 25.93
#